data_004b2688158ef810959ad35456820792
#
_entry.id   004b2688158ef810959ad35456820792
#
_cell.length_a   1.000
_cell.length_b   1.000
_cell.length_c   1.000
_cell.angle_alpha   90.00
_cell.angle_beta   90.00
_cell.angle_gamma   90.00
#
_symmetry.space_group_name_H-M   'P 1'
#
loop_
_entity.id
_entity.type
_entity.pdbx_description
1 polymer ?
#
loop_
_entity_poly.entity_id
_entity_poly.type
_entity_poly.pdbx_seq_one_letter_code
_entity_poly.pdbx_strand_id
1 'polypeptide(L)'
;MADFELKVGPVEACKIDYSKSIEELNAYYEDLAKKIAGGQPELANGEFMQLGYALDFLDLVKRVFNMDIDFEETSIPKLDQIIAALSQAILTKKIPPEAGGDIMKKASGFLSVIIWKNIGGGFISSNIGYGVNINGTNAFVYNRIGRRLQGDTSCDVTSFYEELKKL
;
A
#
# COMPACT_ATOMS: atom_id res chain seq x y z
N MET A 1 1.43 28.85 18.71
CA MET A 1 1.49 27.79 17.68
C MET A 1 1.39 26.45 18.38
N ALA A 2 0.39 25.66 17.99
CA ALA A 2 0.23 24.32 18.58
C ALA A 2 1.34 23.39 18.03
N ASP A 3 2.02 22.70 18.92
CA ASP A 3 2.99 21.71 18.51
C ASP A 3 2.28 20.52 17.84
N PHE A 4 2.80 20.10 16.70
CA PHE A 4 2.31 18.90 16.04
C PHE A 4 2.75 17.67 16.83
N GLU A 5 1.81 16.85 17.23
CA GLU A 5 2.09 15.60 17.93
C GLU A 5 1.74 14.42 17.04
N LEU A 6 2.73 13.58 16.74
CA LEU A 6 2.52 12.31 16.04
C LEU A 6 1.90 11.31 16.99
N LYS A 7 0.67 10.90 16.68
CA LYS A 7 -0.06 9.86 17.44
C LYS A 7 -0.08 8.59 16.62
N VAL A 8 0.54 7.55 17.14
CA VAL A 8 0.61 6.24 16.49
C VAL A 8 -0.25 5.25 17.25
N GLY A 9 -1.09 4.53 16.52
CA GLY A 9 -1.92 3.47 17.09
C GLY A 9 -1.13 2.21 17.40
N PRO A 10 -1.78 1.20 18.00
CA PRO A 10 -1.11 -0.06 18.26
C PRO A 10 -0.75 -0.81 16.98
N VAL A 11 0.28 -1.64 17.05
CA VAL A 11 0.65 -2.51 15.94
C VAL A 11 -0.37 -3.65 15.82
N GLU A 12 -0.95 -3.80 14.64
CA GLU A 12 -1.83 -4.92 14.32
C GLU A 12 -1.04 -5.98 13.58
N ALA A 13 -0.93 -7.17 14.15
CA ALA A 13 -0.22 -8.29 13.51
C ALA A 13 -0.99 -8.75 12.26
N CYS A 14 -0.26 -9.01 11.18
CA CYS A 14 -0.86 -9.55 9.97
C CYS A 14 -1.26 -11.02 10.16
N LYS A 15 -2.46 -11.35 9.67
CA LYS A 15 -3.06 -12.69 9.79
C LYS A 15 -3.27 -13.36 8.44
N ILE A 16 -3.10 -12.61 7.34
CA ILE A 16 -3.32 -13.12 5.99
C ILE A 16 -2.07 -13.86 5.51
N ASP A 17 -2.27 -15.00 4.87
CA ASP A 17 -1.19 -15.79 4.29
C ASP A 17 -0.90 -15.30 2.88
N TYR A 18 0.15 -14.49 2.73
CA TYR A 18 0.56 -13.92 1.44
C TYR A 18 1.37 -14.88 0.57
N SER A 19 1.59 -16.12 1.00
CA SER A 19 2.18 -17.16 0.14
C SER A 19 1.20 -17.67 -0.91
N LYS A 20 -0.09 -17.35 -0.76
CA LYS A 20 -1.14 -17.72 -1.70
C LYS A 20 -1.02 -16.97 -3.01
N SER A 21 -1.58 -17.56 -4.09
CA SER A 21 -1.65 -16.90 -5.40
C SER A 21 -2.56 -15.66 -5.35
N ILE A 22 -2.44 -14.79 -6.36
CA ILE A 22 -3.30 -13.61 -6.48
C ILE A 22 -4.77 -14.03 -6.58
N GLU A 23 -5.08 -15.09 -7.32
CA GLU A 23 -6.44 -15.62 -7.44
C GLU A 23 -6.99 -16.08 -6.09
N GLU A 24 -6.16 -16.78 -5.31
CA GLU A 24 -6.54 -17.21 -3.96
C GLU A 24 -6.73 -16.03 -3.00
N LEU A 25 -5.88 -15.01 -3.10
CA LEU A 25 -6.00 -13.78 -2.29
C LEU A 25 -7.27 -13.00 -2.66
N ASN A 26 -7.61 -12.93 -3.95
CA ASN A 26 -8.88 -12.34 -4.39
C ASN A 26 -10.08 -13.07 -3.80
N ALA A 27 -10.09 -14.39 -3.87
CA ALA A 27 -11.17 -15.21 -3.32
C ALA A 27 -11.28 -15.04 -1.80
N TYR A 28 -10.15 -15.00 -1.11
CA TYR A 28 -10.08 -14.78 0.33
C TYR A 28 -10.64 -13.40 0.70
N TYR A 29 -10.24 -12.36 -0.04
CA TYR A 29 -10.75 -11.00 0.18
C TYR A 29 -12.26 -10.91 -0.01
N GLU A 30 -12.79 -11.51 -1.08
CA GLU A 30 -14.21 -11.53 -1.35
C GLU A 30 -15.00 -12.26 -0.26
N ASP A 31 -14.45 -13.37 0.25
CA ASP A 31 -15.06 -14.12 1.37
C ASP A 31 -15.12 -13.25 2.64
N LEU A 32 -14.03 -12.57 2.98
CA LEU A 32 -14.01 -11.65 4.11
C LEU A 32 -15.01 -10.51 3.92
N ALA A 33 -15.09 -9.94 2.72
CA ALA A 33 -16.03 -8.85 2.43
C ALA A 33 -17.48 -9.30 2.65
N LYS A 34 -17.83 -10.53 2.27
CA LYS A 34 -19.15 -11.11 2.51
C LYS A 34 -19.42 -11.28 4.01
N LYS A 35 -18.45 -11.74 4.77
CA LYS A 35 -18.57 -11.89 6.23
C LYS A 35 -18.78 -10.54 6.91
N ILE A 36 -18.06 -9.52 6.47
CA ILE A 36 -18.21 -8.16 7.00
C ILE A 36 -19.63 -7.65 6.71
N ALA A 37 -20.10 -7.78 5.48
CA ALA A 37 -21.46 -7.39 5.09
C ALA A 37 -22.52 -8.21 5.83
N GLY A 38 -22.22 -9.45 6.19
CA GLY A 38 -23.10 -10.35 6.91
C GLY A 38 -23.15 -10.16 8.42
N GLY A 39 -22.47 -9.14 8.97
CA GLY A 39 -22.57 -8.80 10.38
C GLY A 39 -21.30 -8.99 11.22
N GLN A 40 -20.13 -9.11 10.57
CA GLN A 40 -18.84 -9.20 11.23
C GLN A 40 -17.94 -8.00 10.88
N PRO A 41 -18.33 -6.75 11.25
CA PRO A 41 -17.59 -5.54 10.86
C PRO A 41 -16.17 -5.49 11.44
N GLU A 42 -15.88 -6.23 12.51
CA GLU A 42 -14.55 -6.32 13.13
C GLU A 42 -13.50 -6.93 12.20
N LEU A 43 -13.90 -7.67 11.17
CA LEU A 43 -12.98 -8.24 10.17
C LEU A 43 -12.44 -7.18 9.21
N ALA A 44 -13.07 -6.01 9.13
CA ALA A 44 -12.61 -4.88 8.31
C ALA A 44 -11.49 -4.12 9.03
N ASN A 45 -10.38 -4.78 9.28
CA ASN A 45 -9.20 -4.17 9.93
C ASN A 45 -8.28 -3.49 8.91
N GLY A 46 -7.17 -2.92 9.40
CA GLY A 46 -6.21 -2.21 8.54
C GLY A 46 -5.60 -3.11 7.48
N GLU A 47 -5.24 -4.34 7.83
CA GLU A 47 -4.68 -5.31 6.88
C GLU A 47 -5.67 -5.64 5.76
N PHE A 48 -6.93 -5.89 6.09
CA PHE A 48 -7.98 -6.15 5.11
C PHE A 48 -8.11 -4.99 4.12
N MET A 49 -8.13 -3.76 4.61
CA MET A 49 -8.22 -2.57 3.77
C MET A 49 -7.04 -2.47 2.82
N GLN A 50 -5.83 -2.74 3.31
CA GLN A 50 -4.62 -2.69 2.48
C GLN A 50 -4.63 -3.76 1.39
N LEU A 51 -5.07 -4.97 1.70
CA LEU A 51 -5.21 -6.03 0.70
C LEU A 51 -6.18 -5.63 -0.40
N GLY A 52 -7.32 -5.04 -0.04
CA GLY A 52 -8.30 -4.54 -1.01
C GLY A 52 -7.69 -3.50 -1.95
N TYR A 53 -6.98 -2.54 -1.41
CA TYR A 53 -6.29 -1.52 -2.21
C TYR A 53 -5.21 -2.16 -3.11
N ALA A 54 -4.47 -3.13 -2.58
CA ALA A 54 -3.42 -3.82 -3.35
C ALA A 54 -4.01 -4.55 -4.57
N LEU A 55 -5.11 -5.26 -4.39
CA LEU A 55 -5.80 -5.95 -5.48
C LEU A 55 -6.36 -4.97 -6.50
N ASP A 56 -6.92 -3.86 -6.05
CA ASP A 56 -7.39 -2.79 -6.92
C ASP A 56 -6.24 -2.15 -7.71
N PHE A 57 -5.06 -2.04 -7.12
CA PHE A 57 -3.89 -1.49 -7.80
C PHE A 57 -3.41 -2.41 -8.92
N LEU A 58 -3.40 -3.73 -8.71
CA LEU A 58 -3.08 -4.69 -9.77
C LEU A 58 -4.00 -4.48 -10.98
N ASP A 59 -5.29 -4.28 -10.72
CA ASP A 59 -6.29 -4.07 -11.75
C ASP A 59 -6.09 -2.73 -12.48
N LEU A 60 -5.80 -1.68 -11.74
CA LEU A 60 -5.49 -0.36 -12.29
C LEU A 60 -4.29 -0.42 -13.22
N VAL A 61 -3.21 -1.07 -12.79
CA VAL A 61 -1.97 -1.19 -13.58
C VAL A 61 -2.22 -1.99 -14.86
N LYS A 62 -3.01 -3.05 -14.78
CA LYS A 62 -3.38 -3.83 -15.96
C LYS A 62 -4.18 -2.99 -16.96
N ARG A 63 -5.17 -2.23 -16.49
CA ARG A 63 -6.02 -1.41 -17.35
C ARG A 63 -5.27 -0.23 -17.96
N VAL A 64 -4.43 0.45 -17.19
CA VAL A 64 -3.79 1.70 -17.61
C VAL A 64 -2.48 1.45 -18.36
N PHE A 65 -1.67 0.51 -17.87
CA PHE A 65 -0.32 0.26 -18.40
C PHE A 65 -0.21 -1.04 -19.19
N ASN A 66 -1.24 -1.87 -19.17
CA ASN A 66 -1.22 -3.22 -19.76
C ASN A 66 -0.01 -4.03 -19.26
N MET A 67 0.30 -3.90 -17.96
CA MET A 67 1.38 -4.61 -17.29
C MET A 67 0.84 -5.58 -16.27
N ASP A 68 1.48 -6.74 -16.16
CA ASP A 68 1.25 -7.68 -15.09
C ASP A 68 2.33 -7.49 -14.03
N ILE A 69 1.93 -7.18 -12.81
CA ILE A 69 2.79 -7.12 -11.63
C ILE A 69 2.20 -8.04 -10.57
N ASP A 70 3.02 -8.40 -9.61
CA ASP A 70 2.64 -9.30 -8.53
C ASP A 70 3.16 -8.80 -7.19
N PHE A 71 3.02 -9.59 -6.13
CA PHE A 71 3.48 -9.21 -4.79
C PHE A 71 4.91 -9.69 -4.50
N GLU A 72 5.71 -9.98 -5.53
CA GLU A 72 7.10 -10.36 -5.38
C GLU A 72 8.02 -9.13 -5.38
N GLU A 73 9.23 -9.29 -4.82
CA GLU A 73 10.22 -8.21 -4.77
C GLU A 73 10.60 -7.68 -6.15
N THR A 74 10.53 -8.54 -7.17
CA THR A 74 10.82 -8.15 -8.56
C THR A 74 9.86 -7.11 -9.12
N SER A 75 8.71 -6.91 -8.48
CA SER A 75 7.77 -5.85 -8.85
C SER A 75 8.17 -4.45 -8.33
N ILE A 76 9.11 -4.36 -7.40
CA ILE A 76 9.50 -3.08 -6.80
C ILE A 76 10.05 -2.09 -7.84
N PRO A 77 11.02 -2.44 -8.72
CA PRO A 77 11.47 -1.51 -9.76
C PRO A 77 10.35 -1.11 -10.73
N LYS A 78 9.45 -2.03 -11.04
CA LYS A 78 8.28 -1.74 -11.89
C LYS A 78 7.35 -0.74 -11.20
N LEU A 79 7.15 -0.91 -9.90
CA LEU A 79 6.33 0.02 -9.10
C LEU A 79 6.91 1.43 -9.14
N ASP A 80 8.23 1.59 -9.02
CA ASP A 80 8.87 2.90 -9.16
C ASP A 80 8.56 3.56 -10.49
N GLN A 81 8.63 2.81 -11.60
CA GLN A 81 8.32 3.30 -12.93
C GLN A 81 6.84 3.69 -13.06
N ILE A 82 5.96 2.88 -12.52
CA ILE A 82 4.51 3.13 -12.56
C ILE A 82 4.17 4.40 -11.76
N ILE A 83 4.72 4.53 -10.56
CA ILE A 83 4.47 5.70 -9.71
C ILE A 83 5.04 6.96 -10.35
N ALA A 84 6.22 6.89 -10.98
CA ALA A 84 6.78 8.01 -11.72
C ALA A 84 5.85 8.46 -12.86
N ALA A 85 5.30 7.52 -13.61
CA ALA A 85 4.36 7.82 -14.69
C ALA A 85 3.05 8.41 -14.15
N LEU A 86 2.51 7.86 -13.06
CA LEU A 86 1.31 8.38 -12.41
C LEU A 86 1.54 9.79 -11.85
N SER A 87 2.69 10.03 -11.22
CA SER A 87 3.08 11.36 -10.73
C SER A 87 3.10 12.37 -11.87
N GLN A 88 3.74 12.03 -12.97
CA GLN A 88 3.81 12.90 -14.16
C GLN A 88 2.42 13.18 -14.71
N ALA A 89 1.56 12.18 -14.78
CA ALA A 89 0.19 12.34 -15.27
C ALA A 89 -0.65 13.25 -14.36
N ILE A 90 -0.45 13.16 -13.05
CA ILE A 90 -1.12 14.04 -12.08
C ILE A 90 -0.61 15.47 -12.22
N LEU A 91 0.70 15.66 -12.27
CA LEU A 91 1.33 16.99 -12.35
C LEU A 91 1.01 17.70 -13.66
N THR A 92 0.83 16.97 -14.77
CA THR A 92 0.45 17.52 -16.07
C THR A 92 -1.07 17.54 -16.28
N LYS A 93 -1.85 17.21 -15.26
CA LYS A 93 -3.33 17.22 -15.26
C LYS A 93 -3.96 16.25 -16.27
N LYS A 94 -3.24 15.23 -16.71
CA LYS A 94 -3.80 14.12 -17.51
C LYS A 94 -4.68 13.22 -16.65
N ILE A 95 -4.38 13.15 -15.35
CA ILE A 95 -5.23 12.54 -14.33
C ILE A 95 -5.76 13.67 -13.47
N PRO A 96 -7.09 13.72 -13.21
CA PRO A 96 -7.65 14.75 -12.33
C PRO A 96 -7.00 14.70 -10.95
N PRO A 97 -6.69 15.86 -10.32
CA PRO A 97 -6.12 15.89 -8.97
C PRO A 97 -6.94 15.13 -7.93
N GLU A 98 -8.26 15.09 -8.11
CA GLU A 98 -9.20 14.39 -7.22
C GLU A 98 -8.96 12.88 -7.20
N ALA A 99 -8.44 12.32 -8.28
CA ALA A 99 -8.11 10.89 -8.37
C ALA A 99 -6.81 10.53 -7.64
N GLY A 100 -5.98 11.53 -7.30
CA GLY A 100 -4.68 11.31 -6.66
C GLY A 100 -4.77 10.57 -5.33
N GLY A 101 -5.77 10.90 -4.51
CA GLY A 101 -5.98 10.24 -3.22
C GLY A 101 -6.32 8.76 -3.34
N ASP A 102 -7.13 8.40 -4.32
CA ASP A 102 -7.47 7.01 -4.58
C ASP A 102 -6.25 6.20 -5.07
N ILE A 103 -5.49 6.77 -6.00
CA ILE A 103 -4.24 6.17 -6.49
C ILE A 103 -3.26 5.97 -5.34
N MET A 104 -3.13 6.96 -4.46
CA MET A 104 -2.25 6.92 -3.31
C MET A 104 -2.60 5.77 -2.37
N LYS A 105 -3.89 5.56 -2.09
CA LYS A 105 -4.36 4.44 -1.26
C LYS A 105 -4.04 3.10 -1.90
N LYS A 106 -4.33 2.94 -3.19
CA LYS A 106 -4.12 1.69 -3.93
C LYS A 106 -2.64 1.33 -4.02
N ALA A 107 -1.80 2.29 -4.41
CA ALA A 107 -0.36 2.08 -4.51
C ALA A 107 0.26 1.77 -3.14
N SER A 108 -0.19 2.45 -2.09
CA SER A 108 0.29 2.22 -0.73
C SER A 108 -0.09 0.83 -0.22
N GLY A 109 -1.31 0.38 -0.51
CA GLY A 109 -1.76 -0.97 -0.18
C GLY A 109 -0.92 -2.02 -0.89
N PHE A 110 -0.64 -1.81 -2.18
CA PHE A 110 0.20 -2.71 -2.97
C PHE A 110 1.60 -2.85 -2.36
N LEU A 111 2.24 -1.73 -2.03
CA LEU A 111 3.57 -1.75 -1.42
C LEU A 111 3.54 -2.42 -0.04
N SER A 112 2.52 -2.15 0.77
CA SER A 112 2.37 -2.77 2.07
C SER A 112 2.29 -4.29 1.97
N VAL A 113 1.52 -4.82 1.02
CA VAL A 113 1.40 -6.28 0.82
C VAL A 113 2.73 -6.89 0.37
N ILE A 114 3.48 -6.24 -0.52
CA ILE A 114 4.82 -6.70 -0.90
C ILE A 114 5.72 -6.78 0.34
N ILE A 115 5.69 -5.76 1.18
CA ILE A 115 6.49 -5.71 2.41
C ILE A 115 6.12 -6.87 3.32
N TRP A 116 4.83 -7.06 3.59
CA TRP A 116 4.39 -8.14 4.48
C TRP A 116 4.72 -9.54 3.95
N LYS A 117 4.61 -9.73 2.64
CA LYS A 117 4.93 -11.02 2.01
C LYS A 117 6.41 -11.35 2.08
N ASN A 118 7.28 -10.38 1.83
CA ASN A 118 8.70 -10.63 1.60
C ASN A 118 9.59 -10.27 2.79
N ILE A 119 9.14 -9.36 3.65
CA ILE A 119 9.89 -8.92 4.84
C ILE A 119 9.16 -9.35 6.12
N GLY A 120 7.85 -9.14 6.16
CA GLY A 120 7.03 -9.41 7.34
C GLY A 120 6.58 -8.13 8.01
N GLY A 121 6.22 -8.22 9.29
CA GLY A 121 5.77 -7.09 10.07
C GLY A 121 4.26 -7.01 10.24
N GLY A 122 3.78 -5.88 10.72
CA GLY A 122 2.38 -5.63 10.98
C GLY A 122 1.91 -4.30 10.39
N PHE A 123 0.63 -3.98 10.62
CA PHE A 123 0.00 -2.74 10.20
C PHE A 123 0.05 -1.72 11.34
N ILE A 124 0.31 -0.45 11.00
CA ILE A 124 0.14 0.66 11.93
C ILE A 124 -0.65 1.79 11.28
N SER A 125 -1.37 2.53 12.11
CA SER A 125 -2.04 3.76 11.71
C SER A 125 -1.58 4.92 12.58
N SER A 126 -1.72 6.13 12.06
CA SER A 126 -1.40 7.35 12.80
C SER A 126 -2.32 8.48 12.36
N ASN A 127 -2.20 9.63 13.03
CA ASN A 127 -2.93 10.84 12.65
C ASN A 127 -2.42 11.51 11.37
N ILE A 128 -1.32 11.02 10.79
CA ILE A 128 -0.78 11.53 9.51
C ILE A 128 -0.86 10.53 8.37
N GLY A 129 -1.22 9.28 8.64
CA GLY A 129 -1.29 8.24 7.61
C GLY A 129 -1.16 6.86 8.21
N TYR A 130 -0.86 5.90 7.37
CA TYR A 130 -0.70 4.50 7.81
C TYR A 130 0.51 3.86 7.14
N GLY A 131 0.91 2.71 7.65
CA GLY A 131 2.10 2.04 7.16
C GLY A 131 2.29 0.66 7.76
N VAL A 132 3.54 0.29 7.86
CA VAL A 132 3.96 -1.02 8.37
C VAL A 132 4.86 -0.84 9.58
N ASN A 133 4.84 -1.84 10.47
CA ASN A 133 5.80 -1.94 11.56
C ASN A 133 6.68 -3.16 11.32
N ILE A 134 8.00 -2.96 11.33
CA ILE A 134 8.98 -4.02 11.13
C ILE A 134 9.95 -3.99 12.30
N ASN A 135 9.95 -5.04 13.10
CA ASN A 135 10.85 -5.19 14.25
C ASN A 135 10.86 -3.96 15.18
N GLY A 136 9.67 -3.40 15.43
CA GLY A 136 9.50 -2.23 16.29
C GLY A 136 9.71 -0.88 15.62
N THR A 137 10.07 -0.85 14.34
CA THR A 137 10.22 0.39 13.57
C THR A 137 9.00 0.65 12.71
N ASN A 138 8.46 1.86 12.78
CA ASN A 138 7.31 2.29 12.00
C ASN A 138 7.76 2.94 10.69
N ALA A 139 7.17 2.50 9.58
CA ALA A 139 7.42 3.07 8.26
C ALA A 139 6.09 3.49 7.64
N PHE A 140 5.92 4.78 7.38
CA PHE A 140 4.67 5.34 6.88
C PHE A 140 4.60 5.25 5.36
N VAL A 141 4.21 4.09 4.87
CA VAL A 141 4.13 3.76 3.44
C VAL A 141 3.22 4.75 2.69
N TYR A 142 2.05 5.05 3.26
CA TYR A 142 1.08 5.97 2.65
C TYR A 142 1.69 7.36 2.40
N ASN A 143 2.40 7.89 3.40
CA ASN A 143 3.02 9.21 3.29
C ASN A 143 4.17 9.20 2.28
N ARG A 144 4.96 8.13 2.23
CA ARG A 144 6.06 7.98 1.27
C ARG A 144 5.53 7.99 -0.17
N ILE A 145 4.51 7.21 -0.45
CA ILE A 145 3.87 7.15 -1.77
C ILE A 145 3.28 8.52 -2.14
N GLY A 146 2.60 9.17 -1.19
CA GLY A 146 2.01 10.49 -1.40
C GLY A 146 3.03 11.54 -1.82
N ARG A 147 4.17 11.59 -1.13
CA ARG A 147 5.26 12.51 -1.46
C ARG A 147 5.82 12.24 -2.85
N ARG A 148 6.01 10.97 -3.21
CA ARG A 148 6.50 10.60 -4.53
C ARG A 148 5.52 11.00 -5.63
N LEU A 149 4.22 10.82 -5.42
CA LEU A 149 3.18 11.22 -6.36
C LEU A 149 3.11 12.73 -6.53
N GLN A 150 3.49 13.50 -5.49
CA GLN A 150 3.56 14.97 -5.56
C GLN A 150 4.83 15.48 -6.24
N GLY A 151 5.71 14.60 -6.69
CA GLY A 151 6.90 14.96 -7.44
C GLY A 151 8.21 14.92 -6.66
N ASP A 152 8.19 14.46 -5.40
CA ASP A 152 9.43 14.31 -4.61
C ASP A 152 10.20 13.07 -5.07
N THR A 153 11.17 13.28 -5.95
CA THR A 153 11.99 12.20 -6.51
C THR A 153 12.94 11.55 -5.51
N SER A 154 13.17 12.19 -4.35
CA SER A 154 13.97 11.59 -3.27
C SER A 154 13.23 10.48 -2.52
N CYS A 155 11.92 10.36 -2.75
CA CYS A 155 11.06 9.38 -2.11
C CYS A 155 10.80 8.15 -2.99
N ASP A 156 11.81 7.67 -3.73
CA ASP A 156 11.66 6.48 -4.56
C ASP A 156 11.37 5.22 -3.74
N VAL A 157 10.63 4.30 -4.35
CA VAL A 157 10.15 3.09 -3.68
C VAL A 157 11.29 2.08 -3.49
N THR A 158 12.18 1.96 -4.45
CA THR A 158 13.27 0.98 -4.41
C THR A 158 14.17 1.20 -3.21
N SER A 159 14.66 2.44 -3.02
CA SER A 159 15.51 2.77 -1.87
C SER A 159 14.78 2.57 -0.55
N PHE A 160 13.52 2.96 -0.48
CA PHE A 160 12.68 2.77 0.69
C PHE A 160 12.56 1.30 1.06
N TYR A 161 12.26 0.45 0.09
CA TYR A 161 12.12 -0.99 0.30
C TYR A 161 13.45 -1.62 0.75
N GLU A 162 14.57 -1.24 0.12
CA GLU A 162 15.89 -1.75 0.51
C GLU A 162 16.27 -1.36 1.94
N GLU A 163 15.91 -0.17 2.38
CA GLU A 163 16.11 0.26 3.78
C GLU A 163 15.29 -0.60 4.74
N LEU A 164 14.05 -0.91 4.39
CA LEU A 164 13.19 -1.76 5.23
C LEU A 164 13.73 -3.18 5.38
N LYS A 165 14.38 -3.72 4.36
CA LYS A 165 14.99 -5.05 4.42
C LYS A 165 16.12 -5.14 5.43
N LYS A 166 16.73 -4.02 5.80
CA LYS A 166 17.84 -3.97 6.78
C LYS A 166 17.34 -3.94 8.23
N LEU A 167 16.05 -3.75 8.44
CA LEU A 167 15.46 -3.75 9.78
C LEU A 167 15.28 -5.18 10.29
#